data_a7ad5817add69ddb1d7379a24fb1aaff
#
_entry.id   a7ad5817add69ddb1d7379a24fb1aaff
#
_cell.length_a   1.000
_cell.length_b   1.000
_cell.length_c   1.000
_cell.angle_alpha   90.00
_cell.angle_beta   90.00
_cell.angle_gamma   90.00
#
_symmetry.space_group_name_H-M   'P 1'
#
loop_
_entity.id
_entity.type
_entity.pdbx_description
1 polymer ?
#
loop_
_entity_poly.entity_id
_entity_poly.type
_entity_poly.pdbx_seq_one_letter_code
_entity_poly.pdbx_strand_id
1 'polypeptide(L)'
;GSAAVREIDPKTGVPEAVRRCTGSLVCPAQAVERLKHFASRHVLDIEGLGEERIEQFFRDGLIKTAPDIFTLEEREKRGLIDLKGREGFGELSVNNLYRAIEKSRKVPLNRFIYALGIRHIGETNARRLARYFGTFEALRKTAQAASPGSEARAEITNIEGFGEVAAEAIADFFAEKHNEKVLDALLKQVTVLPMEAVAAHSPVSGKTIVFTGTLERMTRDEAKAMAERLGAKVAGSVSKKTDLVVAGPGAGSKLAKAAELGIKTVSEEEWLKLAGQEG
;
A
#
# COMPACT_ATOMS: atom_id res chain seq x y z
N GLY A 1 10.47 16.98 16.03
CA GLY A 1 9.34 16.37 16.58
C GLY A 1 8.14 16.39 15.66
N SER A 2 7.58 15.21 15.41
CA SER A 2 6.30 15.08 14.72
C SER A 2 5.14 15.53 15.62
N ALA A 3 4.04 16.00 15.04
CA ALA A 3 2.87 16.43 15.78
C ALA A 3 2.14 15.24 16.42
N ALA A 4 1.43 15.49 17.51
CA ALA A 4 0.50 14.55 18.11
C ALA A 4 -0.93 15.08 17.91
N VAL A 5 -1.71 14.38 17.11
CA VAL A 5 -3.07 14.76 16.75
C VAL A 5 -4.11 13.87 17.41
N ARG A 6 -5.32 14.40 17.61
CA ARG A 6 -6.52 13.62 17.93
C ARG A 6 -7.31 13.43 16.63
N GLU A 7 -7.68 12.21 16.38
CA GLU A 7 -8.56 11.93 15.26
C GLU A 7 -10.02 12.20 15.63
N ILE A 8 -10.80 12.50 14.62
CA ILE A 8 -12.24 12.69 14.77
C ILE A 8 -12.91 11.35 14.47
N ASP A 9 -13.68 10.82 15.42
CA ASP A 9 -14.48 9.62 15.18
C ASP A 9 -15.49 9.92 14.04
N PRO A 10 -15.42 9.21 12.92
CA PRO A 10 -16.25 9.50 11.74
C PRO A 10 -17.74 9.25 12.00
N LYS A 11 -18.10 8.50 13.06
CA LYS A 11 -19.50 8.23 13.41
C LYS A 11 -20.09 9.29 14.32
N THR A 12 -19.28 9.84 15.23
CA THR A 12 -19.77 10.77 16.27
C THR A 12 -19.35 12.22 16.01
N GLY A 13 -18.37 12.45 15.12
CA GLY A 13 -17.80 13.79 14.90
C GLY A 13 -16.98 14.34 16.07
N VAL A 14 -16.74 13.53 17.11
CA VAL A 14 -16.02 13.93 18.33
C VAL A 14 -14.55 13.51 18.25
N PRO A 15 -13.59 14.38 18.69
CA PRO A 15 -12.20 13.99 18.78
C PRO A 15 -12.00 12.79 19.70
N GLU A 16 -11.23 11.80 19.26
CA GLU A 16 -10.85 10.65 20.10
C GLU A 16 -10.10 11.11 21.36
N ALA A 17 -10.24 10.36 22.45
CA ALA A 17 -9.52 10.64 23.71
C ALA A 17 -8.00 10.49 23.55
N VAL A 18 -7.55 9.63 22.63
CA VAL A 18 -6.15 9.29 22.42
C VAL A 18 -5.49 10.25 21.42
N ARG A 19 -4.31 10.77 21.79
CA ARG A 19 -3.44 11.49 20.85
C ARG A 19 -2.51 10.52 20.14
N ARG A 20 -2.33 10.69 18.84
CA ARG A 20 -1.47 9.85 18.01
C ARG A 20 -0.39 10.67 17.34
N CYS A 21 0.81 10.10 17.29
CA CYS A 21 1.95 10.72 16.62
C CYS A 21 1.80 10.61 15.11
N THR A 22 1.92 11.73 14.38
CA THR A 22 1.88 11.77 12.91
C THR A 22 3.16 11.18 12.28
N GLY A 23 4.29 11.24 12.99
CA GLY A 23 5.57 10.70 12.55
C GLY A 23 5.66 9.19 12.70
N SER A 24 4.80 8.48 11.99
CA SER A 24 4.61 7.05 12.14
C SER A 24 5.91 6.23 12.01
N LEU A 25 6.82 6.54 11.09
CA LEU A 25 8.09 5.81 10.91
C LEU A 25 9.19 6.19 11.91
N VAL A 26 9.02 7.29 12.64
CA VAL A 26 10.04 7.84 13.55
C VAL A 26 9.58 7.96 15.01
N CYS A 27 8.33 7.61 15.32
CA CYS A 27 7.79 7.72 16.67
C CYS A 27 8.47 6.69 17.60
N PRO A 28 9.25 7.10 18.61
CA PRO A 28 9.96 6.16 19.49
C PRO A 28 9.02 5.18 20.22
N ALA A 29 7.81 5.64 20.58
CA ALA A 29 6.83 4.79 21.26
C ALA A 29 6.26 3.67 20.37
N GLN A 30 6.38 3.79 19.05
CA GLN A 30 5.88 2.82 18.08
C GLN A 30 7.00 2.13 17.29
N ALA A 31 8.25 2.59 17.46
CA ALA A 31 9.36 2.16 16.63
C ALA A 31 9.60 0.65 16.68
N VAL A 32 9.56 0.05 17.86
CA VAL A 32 9.77 -1.40 18.04
C VAL A 32 8.69 -2.20 17.32
N GLU A 33 7.42 -1.85 17.55
CA GLU A 33 6.29 -2.57 16.93
C GLU A 33 6.29 -2.42 15.40
N ARG A 34 6.73 -1.27 14.89
CA ARG A 34 6.88 -1.05 13.44
C ARG A 34 8.02 -1.87 12.84
N LEU A 35 9.15 -1.96 13.55
CA LEU A 35 10.26 -2.81 13.11
C LEU A 35 9.87 -4.29 13.12
N LYS A 36 9.11 -4.74 14.14
CA LYS A 36 8.55 -6.08 14.18
C LYS A 36 7.62 -6.34 13.01
N HIS A 37 6.67 -5.43 12.77
CA HIS A 37 5.79 -5.51 11.60
C HIS A 37 6.58 -5.58 10.31
N PHE A 38 7.55 -4.67 10.10
CA PHE A 38 8.38 -4.59 8.90
C PHE A 38 9.12 -5.89 8.60
N ALA A 39 9.73 -6.51 9.61
CA ALA A 39 10.51 -7.73 9.46
C ALA A 39 9.66 -9.01 9.44
N SER A 40 8.38 -8.93 9.79
CA SER A 40 7.49 -10.08 9.98
C SER A 40 7.32 -10.93 8.71
N ARG A 41 6.91 -12.20 8.90
CA ARG A 41 6.69 -13.18 7.84
C ARG A 41 5.73 -12.72 6.76
N HIS A 42 4.72 -11.95 7.12
CA HIS A 42 3.69 -11.45 6.18
C HIS A 42 4.13 -10.19 5.42
N VAL A 43 5.26 -9.59 5.80
CA VAL A 43 5.78 -8.35 5.22
C VAL A 43 7.07 -8.60 4.46
N LEU A 44 8.25 -8.39 5.05
CA LEU A 44 9.53 -8.64 4.36
C LEU A 44 10.10 -10.04 4.60
N ASP A 45 9.61 -10.77 5.60
CA ASP A 45 10.03 -12.12 5.95
C ASP A 45 11.55 -12.24 6.15
N ILE A 46 12.09 -11.39 7.03
CA ILE A 46 13.53 -11.40 7.34
C ILE A 46 13.82 -12.50 8.36
N GLU A 47 14.19 -13.66 7.86
CA GLU A 47 14.52 -14.80 8.69
C GLU A 47 15.67 -14.48 9.66
N GLY A 48 15.51 -14.89 10.90
CA GLY A 48 16.50 -14.60 11.95
C GLY A 48 16.35 -13.24 12.61
N LEU A 49 15.43 -12.39 12.15
CA LEU A 49 15.10 -11.10 12.77
C LEU A 49 13.68 -11.16 13.39
N GLY A 50 13.50 -12.06 14.36
CA GLY A 50 12.24 -12.19 15.11
C GLY A 50 12.04 -11.05 16.12
N GLU A 51 10.87 -11.03 16.76
CA GLU A 51 10.45 -9.95 17.67
C GLU A 51 11.44 -9.69 18.79
N GLU A 52 11.92 -10.73 19.47
CA GLU A 52 12.89 -10.60 20.58
C GLU A 52 14.21 -9.98 20.11
N ARG A 53 14.72 -10.37 18.92
CA ARG A 53 15.93 -9.80 18.35
C ARG A 53 15.76 -8.33 17.95
N ILE A 54 14.60 -7.98 17.43
CA ILE A 54 14.27 -6.58 17.13
C ILE A 54 14.25 -5.74 18.39
N GLU A 55 13.63 -6.21 19.45
CA GLU A 55 13.63 -5.52 20.74
C GLU A 55 15.06 -5.35 21.30
N GLN A 56 15.86 -6.42 21.23
CA GLN A 56 17.25 -6.37 21.64
C GLN A 56 18.05 -5.38 20.81
N PHE A 57 17.98 -5.46 19.48
CA PHE A 57 18.72 -4.57 18.58
C PHE A 57 18.31 -3.11 18.74
N PHE A 58 17.02 -2.87 18.96
CA PHE A 58 16.52 -1.53 19.24
C PHE A 58 17.03 -0.98 20.58
N ARG A 59 16.95 -1.78 21.65
CA ARG A 59 17.46 -1.42 22.99
C ARG A 59 18.94 -1.11 22.96
N ASP A 60 19.69 -1.90 22.21
CA ASP A 60 21.14 -1.76 22.07
C ASP A 60 21.55 -0.64 21.09
N GLY A 61 20.58 0.04 20.48
CA GLY A 61 20.83 1.13 19.54
C GLY A 61 21.39 0.68 18.17
N LEU A 62 21.32 -0.62 17.87
CA LEU A 62 21.77 -1.16 16.58
C LEU A 62 20.84 -0.79 15.43
N ILE A 63 19.54 -0.77 15.71
CA ILE A 63 18.51 -0.34 14.76
C ILE A 63 17.56 0.65 15.47
N LYS A 64 17.13 1.69 14.76
CA LYS A 64 16.12 2.67 15.21
C LYS A 64 14.98 2.77 14.21
N THR A 65 15.28 2.59 12.93
CA THR A 65 14.35 2.67 11.82
C THR A 65 14.62 1.52 10.84
N ALA A 66 13.69 1.25 9.93
CA ALA A 66 13.81 0.13 8.97
C ALA A 66 15.08 0.20 8.08
N PRO A 67 15.54 1.36 7.59
CA PRO A 67 16.81 1.44 6.85
C PRO A 67 18.01 0.88 7.62
N ASP A 68 18.05 1.01 8.95
CA ASP A 68 19.18 0.56 9.77
C ASP A 68 19.40 -0.96 9.69
N ILE A 69 18.32 -1.73 9.46
CA ILE A 69 18.41 -3.19 9.28
C ILE A 69 19.33 -3.54 8.12
N PHE A 70 19.20 -2.83 7.01
CA PHE A 70 19.95 -3.08 5.78
C PHE A 70 21.42 -2.60 5.83
N THR A 71 21.79 -1.84 6.86
CA THR A 71 23.16 -1.34 7.05
C THR A 71 23.94 -2.14 8.08
N LEU A 72 23.36 -3.13 8.75
CA LEU A 72 23.99 -3.89 9.83
C LEU A 72 25.30 -4.56 9.37
N GLU A 73 25.30 -5.27 8.26
CA GLU A 73 26.48 -5.97 7.75
C GLU A 73 27.63 -5.00 7.39
N GLU A 74 27.30 -3.88 6.72
CA GLU A 74 28.30 -2.86 6.38
C GLU A 74 28.90 -2.24 7.63
N ARG A 75 28.06 -1.92 8.63
CA ARG A 75 28.52 -1.35 9.90
C ARG A 75 29.40 -2.31 10.68
N GLU A 76 29.13 -3.61 10.66
CA GLU A 76 30.00 -4.62 11.25
C GLU A 76 31.32 -4.73 10.51
N LYS A 77 31.33 -4.80 9.17
CA LYS A 77 32.55 -4.81 8.35
C LYS A 77 33.47 -3.59 8.60
N ARG A 78 32.83 -2.46 8.95
CA ARG A 78 33.54 -1.22 9.31
C ARG A 78 33.97 -1.15 10.79
N GLY A 79 33.69 -2.16 11.58
CA GLY A 79 34.00 -2.19 13.01
C GLY A 79 33.16 -1.22 13.87
N LEU A 80 32.02 -0.73 13.33
CA LEU A 80 31.14 0.19 14.07
C LEU A 80 30.21 -0.54 15.02
N ILE A 81 29.96 -1.82 14.77
CA ILE A 81 29.19 -2.73 15.62
C ILE A 81 29.87 -4.10 15.63
N ASP A 82 29.63 -4.88 16.67
CA ASP A 82 30.05 -6.28 16.76
C ASP A 82 28.83 -7.16 17.09
N LEU A 83 28.27 -7.82 16.07
CA LEU A 83 27.19 -8.77 16.26
C LEU A 83 27.71 -10.17 16.58
N LYS A 84 28.84 -10.56 15.98
CA LYS A 84 29.40 -11.91 16.13
C LYS A 84 29.93 -12.17 17.54
N GLY A 85 30.42 -11.12 18.21
CA GLY A 85 30.89 -11.19 19.58
C GLY A 85 29.81 -11.15 20.65
N ARG A 86 28.55 -11.01 20.28
CA ARG A 86 27.45 -10.93 21.24
C ARG A 86 26.97 -12.31 21.68
N GLU A 87 26.56 -12.39 22.96
CA GLU A 87 25.94 -13.60 23.51
C GLU A 87 24.69 -13.98 22.69
N GLY A 88 24.59 -15.25 22.33
CA GLY A 88 23.49 -15.79 21.48
C GLY A 88 23.67 -15.55 19.98
N PHE A 89 24.78 -14.93 19.53
CA PHE A 89 25.10 -14.72 18.13
C PHE A 89 26.41 -15.39 17.75
N GLY A 90 26.31 -16.60 17.19
CA GLY A 90 27.48 -17.23 16.55
C GLY A 90 27.63 -16.76 15.10
N GLU A 91 28.83 -16.96 14.55
CA GLU A 91 29.15 -16.54 13.18
C GLU A 91 28.15 -17.05 12.13
N LEU A 92 27.73 -18.30 12.25
CA LEU A 92 26.72 -18.89 11.36
C LEU A 92 25.37 -18.18 11.44
N SER A 93 24.92 -17.85 12.66
CA SER A 93 23.64 -17.16 12.89
C SER A 93 23.66 -15.75 12.29
N VAL A 94 24.75 -15.00 12.47
CA VAL A 94 24.93 -13.65 11.90
C VAL A 94 25.00 -13.71 10.37
N ASN A 95 25.74 -14.65 9.81
CA ASN A 95 25.84 -14.80 8.35
C ASN A 95 24.47 -15.18 7.74
N ASN A 96 23.69 -16.01 8.40
CA ASN A 96 22.33 -16.36 7.94
C ASN A 96 21.41 -15.13 8.00
N LEU A 97 21.50 -14.33 9.06
CA LEU A 97 20.75 -13.07 9.17
C LEU A 97 21.10 -12.12 8.02
N TYR A 98 22.38 -11.92 7.71
CA TYR A 98 22.79 -11.04 6.62
C TYR A 98 22.31 -11.55 5.26
N ARG A 99 22.32 -12.85 5.01
CA ARG A 99 21.73 -13.44 3.79
C ARG A 99 20.22 -13.18 3.70
N ALA A 100 19.50 -13.31 4.82
CA ALA A 100 18.07 -13.03 4.86
C ALA A 100 17.76 -11.54 4.59
N ILE A 101 18.55 -10.65 5.17
CA ILE A 101 18.45 -9.20 4.92
C ILE A 101 18.73 -8.90 3.44
N GLU A 102 19.77 -9.46 2.85
CA GLU A 102 20.11 -9.25 1.45
C GLU A 102 19.01 -9.76 0.51
N LYS A 103 18.46 -10.95 0.79
CA LYS A 103 17.32 -11.51 0.04
C LYS A 103 16.10 -10.61 0.09
N SER A 104 15.87 -9.91 1.19
CA SER A 104 14.71 -9.04 1.39
C SER A 104 14.83 -7.66 0.72
N ARG A 105 15.97 -7.33 0.08
CA ARG A 105 16.15 -6.05 -0.61
C ARG A 105 15.26 -5.91 -1.86
N LYS A 106 14.82 -6.99 -2.47
CA LYS A 106 13.86 -6.96 -3.57
C LYS A 106 12.46 -7.18 -3.04
N VAL A 107 11.65 -6.14 -2.98
CA VAL A 107 10.35 -6.14 -2.30
C VAL A 107 9.23 -5.92 -3.31
N PRO A 108 8.26 -6.84 -3.43
CA PRO A 108 7.04 -6.59 -4.21
C PRO A 108 6.28 -5.37 -3.70
N LEU A 109 5.74 -4.55 -4.60
CA LEU A 109 5.09 -3.27 -4.27
C LEU A 109 4.02 -3.39 -3.19
N ASN A 110 3.17 -4.42 -3.26
CA ASN A 110 2.11 -4.63 -2.26
C ASN A 110 2.67 -4.90 -0.86
N ARG A 111 3.75 -5.68 -0.76
CA ARG A 111 4.43 -5.93 0.52
C ARG A 111 5.13 -4.67 1.03
N PHE A 112 5.76 -3.91 0.14
CA PHE A 112 6.40 -2.65 0.49
C PHE A 112 5.40 -1.64 1.07
N ILE A 113 4.26 -1.43 0.40
CA ILE A 113 3.19 -0.55 0.90
C ILE A 113 2.70 -1.01 2.27
N TYR A 114 2.48 -2.32 2.45
CA TYR A 114 2.06 -2.87 3.74
C TYR A 114 3.13 -2.69 4.82
N ALA A 115 4.41 -2.84 4.47
CA ALA A 115 5.56 -2.65 5.37
C ALA A 115 5.66 -1.22 5.94
N LEU A 116 5.18 -0.21 5.19
CA LEU A 116 5.18 1.18 5.68
C LEU A 116 4.26 1.38 6.89
N GLY A 117 3.33 0.47 7.14
CA GLY A 117 2.43 0.53 8.28
C GLY A 117 1.54 1.78 8.29
N ILE A 118 1.13 2.26 7.10
CA ILE A 118 0.20 3.38 6.98
C ILE A 118 -1.12 2.98 7.63
N ARG A 119 -1.63 3.85 8.49
CA ARG A 119 -2.87 3.59 9.21
C ARG A 119 -4.03 3.29 8.25
N HIS A 120 -4.92 2.39 8.62
CA HIS A 120 -6.05 1.90 7.82
C HIS A 120 -5.65 1.15 6.54
N ILE A 121 -4.35 0.99 6.27
CA ILE A 121 -3.85 0.24 5.13
C ILE A 121 -3.34 -1.12 5.57
N GLY A 122 -4.24 -2.09 5.63
CA GLY A 122 -3.92 -3.50 5.83
C GLY A 122 -3.43 -4.16 4.54
N GLU A 123 -3.10 -5.44 4.61
CA GLU A 123 -2.56 -6.22 3.48
C GLU A 123 -3.44 -6.14 2.22
N THR A 124 -4.76 -6.26 2.38
CA THR A 124 -5.73 -6.18 1.26
C THR A 124 -5.71 -4.82 0.57
N ASN A 125 -5.72 -3.73 1.37
CA ASN A 125 -5.69 -2.38 0.82
C ASN A 125 -4.32 -2.05 0.21
N ALA A 126 -3.22 -2.52 0.79
CA ALA A 126 -1.89 -2.41 0.19
C ALA A 126 -1.82 -3.09 -1.19
N ARG A 127 -2.44 -4.26 -1.34
CA ARG A 127 -2.54 -4.97 -2.62
C ARG A 127 -3.38 -4.20 -3.64
N ARG A 128 -4.51 -3.59 -3.22
CA ARG A 128 -5.35 -2.74 -4.07
C ARG A 128 -4.59 -1.51 -4.56
N LEU A 129 -3.88 -0.81 -3.67
CA LEU A 129 -3.02 0.31 -4.04
C LEU A 129 -1.94 -0.09 -5.04
N ALA A 130 -1.25 -1.21 -4.79
CA ALA A 130 -0.22 -1.72 -5.67
C ALA A 130 -0.76 -2.02 -7.07
N ARG A 131 -1.93 -2.64 -7.17
CA ARG A 131 -2.59 -2.92 -8.46
C ARG A 131 -3.01 -1.64 -9.17
N TYR A 132 -3.56 -0.68 -8.43
CA TYR A 132 -4.05 0.56 -9.02
C TYR A 132 -2.92 1.42 -9.56
N PHE A 133 -1.88 1.66 -8.76
CA PHE A 133 -0.78 2.55 -9.12
C PHE A 133 0.32 1.87 -9.96
N GLY A 134 0.49 0.56 -9.84
CA GLY A 134 1.51 -0.22 -10.56
C GLY A 134 2.94 0.01 -10.06
N THR A 135 3.32 1.24 -9.72
CA THR A 135 4.64 1.61 -9.18
C THR A 135 4.52 2.39 -7.89
N PHE A 136 5.59 2.35 -7.08
CA PHE A 136 5.64 3.12 -5.83
C PHE A 136 5.69 4.64 -6.10
N GLU A 137 6.39 5.05 -7.14
CA GLU A 137 6.53 6.45 -7.55
C GLU A 137 5.18 7.06 -7.91
N ALA A 138 4.32 6.32 -8.63
CA ALA A 138 2.97 6.77 -8.97
C ALA A 138 2.11 6.96 -7.71
N LEU A 139 2.13 6.00 -6.78
CA LEU A 139 1.45 6.13 -5.49
C LEU A 139 1.97 7.34 -4.70
N ARG A 140 3.28 7.46 -4.52
CA ARG A 140 3.91 8.56 -3.77
C ARG A 140 3.53 9.91 -4.33
N LYS A 141 3.63 10.08 -5.65
CA LYS A 141 3.26 11.33 -6.34
C LYS A 141 1.81 11.71 -6.11
N THR A 142 0.87 10.78 -6.27
CA THR A 142 -0.55 11.04 -6.04
C THR A 142 -0.81 11.34 -4.56
N ALA A 143 -0.22 10.57 -3.64
CA ALA A 143 -0.39 10.78 -2.20
C ALA A 143 0.12 12.14 -1.73
N GLN A 144 1.27 12.61 -2.22
CA GLN A 144 1.82 13.93 -1.91
C GLN A 144 0.95 15.08 -2.43
N ALA A 145 0.21 14.86 -3.52
CA ALA A 145 -0.71 15.83 -4.10
C ALA A 145 -2.13 15.77 -3.50
N ALA A 146 -2.41 14.80 -2.61
CA ALA A 146 -3.75 14.47 -2.12
C ALA A 146 -4.24 15.40 -0.99
N SER A 147 -4.16 16.73 -1.18
CA SER A 147 -4.77 17.69 -0.27
C SER A 147 -6.31 17.59 -0.27
N PRO A 148 -7.01 18.01 0.80
CA PRO A 148 -8.47 18.01 0.84
C PRO A 148 -9.08 18.67 -0.39
N GLY A 149 -10.02 18.01 -1.04
CA GLY A 149 -10.72 18.51 -2.24
C GLY A 149 -9.93 18.43 -3.55
N SER A 150 -8.68 17.95 -3.55
CA SER A 150 -7.87 17.80 -4.77
C SER A 150 -8.33 16.62 -5.63
N GLU A 151 -8.00 16.66 -6.93
CA GLU A 151 -8.21 15.52 -7.84
C GLU A 151 -7.43 14.26 -7.36
N ALA A 152 -6.24 14.45 -6.80
CA ALA A 152 -5.44 13.35 -6.25
C ALA A 152 -6.11 12.69 -5.04
N ARG A 153 -6.76 13.48 -4.16
CA ARG A 153 -7.58 12.94 -3.06
C ARG A 153 -8.76 12.15 -3.61
N ALA A 154 -9.48 12.70 -4.59
CA ALA A 154 -10.60 12.04 -5.24
C ALA A 154 -10.14 10.74 -5.96
N GLU A 155 -8.94 10.71 -6.53
CA GLU A 155 -8.37 9.50 -7.14
C GLU A 155 -8.23 8.38 -6.12
N ILE A 156 -7.66 8.66 -4.94
CA ILE A 156 -7.47 7.65 -3.89
C ILE A 156 -8.83 7.17 -3.35
N THR A 157 -9.77 8.07 -3.07
CA THR A 157 -11.10 7.70 -2.56
C THR A 157 -11.93 6.93 -3.59
N ASN A 158 -11.61 7.03 -4.87
CA ASN A 158 -12.26 6.26 -5.93
C ASN A 158 -11.78 4.81 -6.04
N ILE A 159 -10.65 4.48 -5.46
CA ILE A 159 -10.19 3.08 -5.42
C ILE A 159 -11.16 2.27 -4.58
N GLU A 160 -11.55 1.09 -5.07
CA GLU A 160 -12.47 0.21 -4.37
C GLU A 160 -11.98 -0.12 -2.95
N GLY A 161 -12.85 0.12 -1.96
CA GLY A 161 -12.54 -0.11 -0.54
C GLY A 161 -11.78 1.02 0.16
N PHE A 162 -11.57 2.16 -0.54
CA PHE A 162 -10.99 3.35 0.07
C PHE A 162 -12.05 4.42 0.28
N GLY A 163 -12.15 4.89 1.51
CA GLY A 163 -12.94 6.07 1.88
C GLY A 163 -12.03 7.22 2.27
N GLU A 164 -12.63 8.34 2.67
CA GLU A 164 -11.91 9.56 3.04
C GLU A 164 -10.90 9.32 4.17
N VAL A 165 -11.23 8.50 5.17
CA VAL A 165 -10.34 8.18 6.31
C VAL A 165 -9.03 7.52 5.86
N ALA A 166 -9.12 6.56 4.92
CA ALA A 166 -7.93 5.90 4.39
C ALA A 166 -7.11 6.83 3.49
N ALA A 167 -7.79 7.65 2.67
CA ALA A 167 -7.14 8.62 1.80
C ALA A 167 -6.42 9.72 2.60
N GLU A 168 -7.03 10.19 3.70
CA GLU A 168 -6.41 11.13 4.63
C GLU A 168 -5.16 10.53 5.27
N ALA A 169 -5.25 9.29 5.79
CA ALA A 169 -4.12 8.62 6.41
C ALA A 169 -2.93 8.44 5.43
N ILE A 170 -3.22 8.16 4.15
CA ILE A 170 -2.20 8.08 3.10
C ILE A 170 -1.57 9.46 2.88
N ALA A 171 -2.38 10.50 2.68
CA ALA A 171 -1.89 11.86 2.45
C ALA A 171 -1.04 12.37 3.62
N ASP A 172 -1.50 12.19 4.85
CA ASP A 172 -0.79 12.60 6.07
C ASP A 172 0.55 11.88 6.20
N PHE A 173 0.60 10.58 5.89
CA PHE A 173 1.83 9.80 5.93
C PHE A 173 2.89 10.37 5.00
N PHE A 174 2.53 10.72 3.76
CA PHE A 174 3.46 11.26 2.75
C PHE A 174 3.70 12.78 2.90
N ALA A 175 2.86 13.50 3.63
CA ALA A 175 3.09 14.91 3.98
C ALA A 175 4.08 15.08 5.15
N GLU A 176 4.26 14.04 5.99
CA GLU A 176 5.14 14.11 7.15
C GLU A 176 6.61 14.01 6.74
N LYS A 177 7.35 15.11 6.91
CA LYS A 177 8.75 15.24 6.50
C LYS A 177 9.70 14.20 7.11
N HIS A 178 9.42 13.73 8.33
CA HIS A 178 10.25 12.72 8.97
C HIS A 178 10.03 11.34 8.34
N ASN A 179 8.78 11.01 7.96
CA ASN A 179 8.47 9.80 7.23
C ASN A 179 9.16 9.80 5.86
N GLU A 180 9.11 10.92 5.13
CA GLU A 180 9.77 11.08 3.83
C GLU A 180 11.28 10.85 3.92
N LYS A 181 11.96 11.38 4.95
CA LYS A 181 13.41 11.14 5.16
C LYS A 181 13.74 9.67 5.39
N VAL A 182 12.95 8.98 6.21
CA VAL A 182 13.13 7.53 6.46
C VAL A 182 12.83 6.74 5.20
N LEU A 183 11.79 7.11 4.47
CA LEU A 183 11.41 6.49 3.21
C LEU A 183 12.50 6.63 2.15
N ASP A 184 13.07 7.83 1.98
CA ASP A 184 14.18 8.07 1.05
C ASP A 184 15.43 7.24 1.43
N ALA A 185 15.71 7.12 2.73
CA ALA A 185 16.79 6.27 3.22
C ALA A 185 16.52 4.79 2.95
N LEU A 186 15.27 4.34 3.11
CA LEU A 186 14.87 2.97 2.86
C LEU A 186 14.95 2.62 1.36
N LEU A 187 14.50 3.50 0.48
CA LEU A 187 14.56 3.32 -0.98
C LEU A 187 15.99 3.27 -1.54
N LYS A 188 16.98 3.75 -0.80
CA LYS A 188 18.40 3.54 -1.13
C LYS A 188 18.89 2.13 -0.79
N GLN A 189 18.17 1.42 0.08
CA GLN A 189 18.55 0.09 0.57
C GLN A 189 17.78 -1.03 -0.13
N VAL A 190 16.56 -0.75 -0.63
CA VAL A 190 15.67 -1.75 -1.23
C VAL A 190 15.25 -1.35 -2.64
N THR A 191 15.02 -2.35 -3.47
CA THR A 191 14.41 -2.19 -4.79
C THR A 191 12.95 -2.62 -4.69
N VAL A 192 12.03 -1.67 -4.84
CA VAL A 192 10.60 -1.96 -4.88
C VAL A 192 10.25 -2.45 -6.28
N LEU A 193 9.84 -3.71 -6.38
CA LEU A 193 9.43 -4.30 -7.63
C LEU A 193 8.03 -3.80 -7.99
N PRO A 194 7.81 -3.29 -9.21
CA PRO A 194 6.49 -2.87 -9.63
C PRO A 194 5.52 -4.05 -9.56
N MET A 195 4.26 -3.76 -9.34
CA MET A 195 3.23 -4.76 -9.52
C MET A 195 3.11 -5.01 -11.01
N GLU A 196 3.53 -6.18 -11.48
CA GLU A 196 3.28 -6.55 -12.85
C GLU A 196 1.77 -6.45 -13.07
N ALA A 197 1.37 -5.59 -14.01
CA ALA A 197 0.03 -5.70 -14.58
C ALA A 197 -0.08 -7.17 -15.00
N VAL A 198 -1.07 -7.89 -14.49
CA VAL A 198 -1.36 -9.23 -14.98
C VAL A 198 -1.34 -9.06 -16.50
N ALA A 199 -0.36 -9.65 -17.16
CA ALA A 199 -0.19 -9.55 -18.59
C ALA A 199 -1.31 -10.36 -19.25
N ALA A 200 -2.53 -9.89 -19.05
CA ALA A 200 -3.66 -10.36 -19.77
C ALA A 200 -3.63 -9.62 -21.10
N HIS A 201 -3.44 -10.32 -22.19
CA HIS A 201 -3.79 -9.86 -23.53
C HIS A 201 -5.32 -9.68 -23.63
N SER A 202 -5.88 -8.96 -22.65
CA SER A 202 -7.30 -8.69 -22.55
C SER A 202 -7.59 -7.30 -23.09
N PRO A 203 -8.70 -7.12 -23.81
CA PRO A 203 -9.15 -5.81 -24.31
C PRO A 203 -9.34 -4.77 -23.20
N VAL A 204 -9.41 -5.20 -21.94
CA VAL A 204 -9.64 -4.34 -20.77
C VAL A 204 -8.39 -4.15 -19.90
N SER A 205 -7.26 -4.77 -20.25
CA SER A 205 -6.01 -4.62 -19.51
C SER A 205 -5.58 -3.15 -19.42
N GLY A 206 -5.23 -2.69 -18.20
CA GLY A 206 -4.83 -1.32 -17.92
C GLY A 206 -5.98 -0.31 -17.83
N LYS A 207 -7.21 -0.66 -18.26
CA LYS A 207 -8.37 0.23 -18.21
C LYS A 207 -8.96 0.35 -16.82
N THR A 208 -9.49 1.52 -16.49
CA THR A 208 -10.25 1.78 -15.27
C THR A 208 -11.73 1.55 -15.52
N ILE A 209 -12.32 0.60 -14.81
CA ILE A 209 -13.71 0.15 -15.00
C ILE A 209 -14.54 0.44 -13.76
N VAL A 210 -15.76 0.92 -13.97
CA VAL A 210 -16.77 1.10 -12.93
C VAL A 210 -17.98 0.21 -13.23
N PHE A 211 -18.41 -0.56 -12.24
CA PHE A 211 -19.61 -1.37 -12.29
C PHE A 211 -20.76 -0.64 -11.56
N THR A 212 -21.94 -0.57 -12.16
CA THR A 212 -23.12 0.09 -11.60
C THR A 212 -24.41 -0.64 -11.95
N GLY A 213 -25.45 -0.43 -11.15
CA GLY A 213 -26.70 -1.17 -11.30
C GLY A 213 -26.63 -2.60 -10.80
N THR A 214 -27.65 -3.38 -11.04
CA THR A 214 -27.74 -4.81 -10.71
C THR A 214 -27.30 -5.62 -11.93
N LEU A 215 -26.30 -6.47 -11.76
CA LEU A 215 -25.91 -7.43 -12.80
C LEU A 215 -26.77 -8.69 -12.62
N GLU A 216 -27.19 -9.30 -13.73
CA GLU A 216 -28.15 -10.42 -13.74
C GLU A 216 -27.47 -11.78 -13.73
N ARG A 217 -26.30 -11.90 -14.39
CA ARG A 217 -25.56 -13.15 -14.56
C ARG A 217 -24.48 -13.36 -13.50
N MET A 218 -24.05 -12.31 -12.83
CA MET A 218 -23.04 -12.36 -11.78
C MET A 218 -23.24 -11.27 -10.76
N THR A 219 -22.68 -11.43 -9.57
CA THR A 219 -22.62 -10.35 -8.58
C THR A 219 -21.62 -9.27 -9.02
N ARG A 220 -21.80 -8.05 -8.52
CA ARG A 220 -20.81 -6.98 -8.77
C ARG A 220 -19.42 -7.33 -8.29
N ASP A 221 -19.30 -8.08 -7.20
CA ASP A 221 -17.99 -8.47 -6.66
C ASP A 221 -17.31 -9.53 -7.54
N GLU A 222 -18.07 -10.44 -8.14
CA GLU A 222 -17.57 -11.38 -9.15
C GLU A 222 -17.11 -10.65 -10.41
N ALA A 223 -17.88 -9.68 -10.89
CA ALA A 223 -17.54 -8.86 -12.05
C ALA A 223 -16.25 -8.05 -11.81
N LYS A 224 -16.09 -7.46 -10.62
CA LYS A 224 -14.89 -6.74 -10.21
C LYS A 224 -13.67 -7.67 -10.15
N ALA A 225 -13.81 -8.83 -9.50
CA ALA A 225 -12.75 -9.82 -9.42
C ALA A 225 -12.33 -10.33 -10.81
N MET A 226 -13.28 -10.47 -11.73
CA MET A 226 -13.02 -10.82 -13.12
C MET A 226 -12.23 -9.71 -13.83
N ALA A 227 -12.65 -8.45 -13.70
CA ALA A 227 -11.95 -7.31 -14.28
C ALA A 227 -10.49 -7.23 -13.78
N GLU A 228 -10.29 -7.41 -12.47
CA GLU A 228 -8.94 -7.42 -11.87
C GLU A 228 -8.07 -8.55 -12.41
N ARG A 229 -8.63 -9.75 -12.60
CA ARG A 229 -7.91 -10.89 -13.21
C ARG A 229 -7.53 -10.63 -14.65
N LEU A 230 -8.31 -9.82 -15.37
CA LEU A 230 -8.05 -9.41 -16.75
C LEU A 230 -7.11 -8.19 -16.85
N GLY A 231 -6.54 -7.75 -15.72
CA GLY A 231 -5.58 -6.64 -15.65
C GLY A 231 -6.23 -5.27 -15.66
N ALA A 232 -7.56 -5.16 -15.48
CA ALA A 232 -8.24 -3.88 -15.34
C ALA A 232 -8.12 -3.33 -13.91
N LYS A 233 -8.26 -2.01 -13.77
CA LYS A 233 -8.40 -1.30 -12.50
C LYS A 233 -9.87 -1.12 -12.19
N VAL A 234 -10.30 -1.41 -10.97
CA VAL A 234 -11.70 -1.24 -10.56
C VAL A 234 -11.83 0.02 -9.71
N ALA A 235 -12.76 0.90 -10.08
CA ALA A 235 -13.07 2.11 -9.35
C ALA A 235 -14.51 2.11 -8.81
N GLY A 236 -14.70 2.71 -7.64
CA GLY A 236 -16.00 2.80 -6.97
C GLY A 236 -16.90 3.90 -7.54
N SER A 237 -16.36 4.90 -8.22
CA SER A 237 -17.12 6.00 -8.82
C SER A 237 -16.59 6.40 -10.19
N VAL A 238 -17.46 7.07 -10.97
CA VAL A 238 -17.13 7.54 -12.33
C VAL A 238 -16.39 8.87 -12.24
N SER A 239 -15.23 8.96 -12.92
CA SER A 239 -14.41 10.15 -13.02
C SER A 239 -13.80 10.28 -14.43
N LYS A 240 -13.10 11.37 -14.72
CA LYS A 240 -12.36 11.55 -16.00
C LYS A 240 -11.32 10.47 -16.28
N LYS A 241 -10.91 9.71 -15.25
CA LYS A 241 -9.97 8.58 -15.37
C LYS A 241 -10.68 7.23 -15.61
N THR A 242 -12.00 7.22 -15.71
CA THR A 242 -12.77 6.01 -16.01
C THR A 242 -12.79 5.77 -17.52
N ASP A 243 -12.37 4.60 -17.94
CA ASP A 243 -12.34 4.23 -19.37
C ASP A 243 -13.61 3.52 -19.82
N LEU A 244 -14.28 2.81 -18.87
CA LEU A 244 -15.43 1.98 -19.18
C LEU A 244 -16.38 1.93 -18.00
N VAL A 245 -17.67 2.04 -18.26
CA VAL A 245 -18.74 1.78 -17.28
C VAL A 245 -19.55 0.56 -17.72
N VAL A 246 -19.62 -0.43 -16.85
CA VAL A 246 -20.50 -1.60 -17.03
C VAL A 246 -21.80 -1.33 -16.27
N ALA A 247 -22.90 -1.20 -16.98
CA ALA A 247 -24.19 -0.82 -16.41
C ALA A 247 -25.21 -1.94 -16.54
N GLY A 248 -25.70 -2.39 -15.39
CA GLY A 248 -26.90 -3.23 -15.30
C GLY A 248 -28.16 -2.40 -15.02
N PRO A 249 -29.34 -3.06 -14.92
CA PRO A 249 -30.61 -2.42 -14.52
C PRO A 249 -30.46 -1.59 -13.24
N GLY A 250 -31.12 -0.43 -13.21
CA GLY A 250 -31.05 0.48 -12.05
C GLY A 250 -29.76 1.28 -11.91
N ALA A 251 -28.94 1.35 -12.95
CA ALA A 251 -27.71 2.17 -12.98
C ALA A 251 -28.07 3.67 -13.00
N GLY A 252 -28.26 4.27 -11.83
CA GLY A 252 -28.72 5.65 -11.67
C GLY A 252 -27.64 6.71 -11.94
N SER A 253 -27.24 7.47 -10.90
CA SER A 253 -26.36 8.64 -10.99
C SER A 253 -25.00 8.37 -11.66
N LYS A 254 -24.44 7.17 -11.54
CA LYS A 254 -23.15 6.82 -12.18
C LYS A 254 -23.27 6.73 -13.70
N LEU A 255 -24.40 6.27 -14.22
CA LEU A 255 -24.65 6.23 -15.66
C LEU A 255 -24.82 7.65 -16.23
N ALA A 256 -25.56 8.51 -15.53
CA ALA A 256 -25.71 9.92 -15.90
C ALA A 256 -24.34 10.61 -15.95
N LYS A 257 -23.51 10.40 -14.96
CA LYS A 257 -22.15 10.97 -14.91
C LYS A 257 -21.23 10.43 -16.01
N ALA A 258 -21.38 9.16 -16.38
CA ALA A 258 -20.63 8.58 -17.50
C ALA A 258 -21.00 9.26 -18.82
N ALA A 259 -22.31 9.49 -19.06
CA ALA A 259 -22.79 10.21 -20.23
C ALA A 259 -22.30 11.66 -20.27
N GLU A 260 -22.34 12.37 -19.14
CA GLU A 260 -21.80 13.74 -19.01
C GLU A 260 -20.32 13.83 -19.36
N LEU A 261 -19.52 12.84 -18.96
CA LEU A 261 -18.08 12.79 -19.21
C LEU A 261 -17.71 12.12 -20.55
N GLY A 262 -18.68 11.69 -21.35
CA GLY A 262 -18.44 11.01 -22.62
C GLY A 262 -17.75 9.64 -22.49
N ILE A 263 -17.94 8.97 -21.35
CA ILE A 263 -17.31 7.69 -21.06
C ILE A 263 -18.12 6.55 -21.69
N LYS A 264 -17.43 5.63 -22.34
CA LYS A 264 -18.05 4.44 -22.95
C LYS A 264 -18.79 3.63 -21.89
N THR A 265 -20.07 3.34 -22.16
CA THR A 265 -20.89 2.46 -21.33
C THR A 265 -21.23 1.20 -22.10
N VAL A 266 -21.17 0.05 -21.42
CA VAL A 266 -21.50 -1.27 -21.98
C VAL A 266 -22.48 -1.98 -21.07
N SER A 267 -23.26 -2.91 -21.63
CA SER A 267 -24.12 -3.82 -20.88
C SER A 267 -23.32 -4.93 -20.20
N GLU A 268 -23.95 -5.71 -19.32
CA GLU A 268 -23.36 -6.92 -18.75
C GLU A 268 -22.99 -7.95 -19.83
N GLU A 269 -23.83 -8.10 -20.86
CA GLU A 269 -23.55 -9.02 -21.97
C GLU A 269 -22.32 -8.59 -22.77
N GLU A 270 -22.20 -7.31 -23.09
CA GLU A 270 -21.02 -6.76 -23.77
C GLU A 270 -19.77 -6.87 -22.90
N TRP A 271 -19.92 -6.71 -21.58
CA TRP A 271 -18.84 -6.94 -20.63
C TRP A 271 -18.32 -8.38 -20.68
N LEU A 272 -19.23 -9.37 -20.66
CA LEU A 272 -18.88 -10.79 -20.74
C LEU A 272 -18.12 -11.12 -22.04
N LYS A 273 -18.55 -10.56 -23.17
CA LYS A 273 -17.83 -10.70 -24.45
C LYS A 273 -16.41 -10.09 -24.37
N LEU A 274 -16.27 -8.89 -23.79
CA LEU A 274 -14.98 -8.26 -23.58
C LEU A 274 -14.08 -9.06 -22.63
N ALA A 275 -14.67 -9.75 -21.67
CA ALA A 275 -13.98 -10.60 -20.71
C ALA A 275 -13.62 -11.99 -21.27
N GLY A 276 -13.97 -12.29 -22.53
CA GLY A 276 -13.71 -13.57 -23.16
C GLY A 276 -14.58 -14.72 -22.66
N GLN A 277 -15.70 -14.41 -22.02
CA GLN A 277 -16.72 -15.38 -21.63
C GLN A 277 -17.90 -15.29 -22.60
N GLU A 278 -17.71 -15.82 -23.80
CA GLU A 278 -18.83 -16.14 -24.67
C GLU A 278 -19.51 -17.40 -24.11
N GLY A 279 -20.75 -17.23 -23.64
CA GLY A 279 -21.63 -18.31 -23.21
C GLY A 279 -22.32 -18.96 -24.39
#